data_173d3a638f96fd9d6ceed4ec15c7c1ab
#
_entry.id   173d3a638f96fd9d6ceed4ec15c7c1ab
#
_cell.length_a   1.000
_cell.length_b   1.000
_cell.length_c   1.000
_cell.angle_alpha   90.00
_cell.angle_beta   90.00
_cell.angle_gamma   90.00
#
_symmetry.space_group_name_H-M   'P 1'
#
loop_
_entity.id
_entity.type
_entity.pdbx_description
1 polymer ?
#
loop_
_entity_poly.entity_id
_entity_poly.type
_entity_poly.pdbx_seq_one_letter_code
_entity_poly.pdbx_strand_id
1 'polypeptide(L)'
;MTGGLIHKELRINSYGSFLRRRFGCRVSKVNVDGGFTCPNRDGSRGTGGCIYCDNSSFSPKETVAVIPIEEQMASGMAYHRLRLKSDRFIVYFQKFTNTYAPAERLSDLYRRALDHPDVVGISVGTRPDSITDQAIDLLSELARDRYVCVELGLQSMDDAILAGINRGHTLAEYLGTVDRLAGRGIDICTHLIYGFPGETRSGFMKSARLMAGLPVNSIKLHQLHAVAGTRLAQLYREGSYLPITLSEYVETACDFLEELPARISIQRLYGSAPLAIRVAPNWNLKNNQMWYAVVNELKRRGSWQGCRTGAEVRAANGEW
;
A
#
# COMPACT_ATOMS: atom_id res chain seq x y z
N MET A 1 -10.69 -19.17 12.35
CA MET A 1 -9.46 -18.96 11.55
C MET A 1 -9.78 -19.37 10.11
N THR A 2 -10.20 -18.43 9.29
CA THR A 2 -10.53 -18.68 7.87
C THR A 2 -9.23 -18.52 7.07
N GLY A 3 -8.61 -19.63 6.71
CA GLY A 3 -7.48 -19.64 5.79
C GLY A 3 -7.84 -18.87 4.51
N GLY A 4 -6.96 -17.98 4.08
CA GLY A 4 -7.16 -17.20 2.87
C GLY A 4 -7.26 -18.12 1.66
N LEU A 5 -8.40 -18.10 0.97
CA LEU A 5 -8.60 -18.86 -0.25
C LEU A 5 -7.81 -18.20 -1.38
N ILE A 6 -6.77 -18.88 -1.86
CA ILE A 6 -6.06 -18.46 -3.08
C ILE A 6 -6.98 -18.74 -4.28
N HIS A 7 -7.20 -17.71 -5.10
CA HIS A 7 -7.94 -17.89 -6.33
C HIS A 7 -7.13 -18.78 -7.29
N LYS A 8 -7.69 -19.94 -7.67
CA LYS A 8 -7.01 -20.98 -8.46
C LYS A 8 -6.32 -20.43 -9.72
N GLU A 9 -6.96 -19.52 -10.43
CA GLU A 9 -6.40 -18.91 -11.64
C GLU A 9 -5.32 -17.87 -11.35
N LEU A 10 -5.46 -17.12 -10.25
CA LEU A 10 -4.56 -16.01 -9.91
C LEU A 10 -3.36 -16.46 -9.08
N ARG A 11 -3.43 -17.61 -8.42
CA ARG A 11 -2.40 -18.14 -7.51
C ARG A 11 -2.00 -17.19 -6.38
N ILE A 12 -2.86 -16.21 -6.10
CA ILE A 12 -2.61 -15.10 -5.16
C ILE A 12 -3.89 -14.80 -4.40
N ASN A 13 -3.81 -14.55 -3.09
CA ASN A 13 -4.91 -14.01 -2.31
C ASN A 13 -5.06 -12.51 -2.60
N SER A 14 -5.82 -12.16 -3.62
CA SER A 14 -6.03 -10.76 -3.98
C SER A 14 -6.92 -10.04 -2.96
N TYR A 15 -6.62 -8.77 -2.72
CA TYR A 15 -7.44 -7.91 -1.84
C TYR A 15 -8.89 -7.79 -2.31
N GLY A 16 -9.12 -7.79 -3.63
CA GLY A 16 -10.48 -7.80 -4.18
C GLY A 16 -11.26 -9.06 -3.78
N SER A 17 -10.61 -10.24 -3.77
CA SER A 17 -11.21 -11.48 -3.27
C SER A 17 -11.43 -11.43 -1.76
N PHE A 18 -10.48 -10.88 -1.00
CA PHE A 18 -10.64 -10.65 0.45
C PHE A 18 -11.86 -9.77 0.75
N LEU A 19 -12.01 -8.63 0.07
CA LEU A 19 -13.15 -7.74 0.27
C LEU A 19 -14.49 -8.40 -0.10
N ARG A 20 -14.54 -9.18 -1.18
CA ARG A 20 -15.76 -9.92 -1.53
C ARG A 20 -16.15 -10.94 -0.47
N ARG A 21 -15.19 -11.67 0.09
CA ARG A 21 -15.48 -12.61 1.21
C ARG A 21 -15.99 -11.89 2.45
N ARG A 22 -15.42 -10.72 2.75
CA ARG A 22 -15.77 -9.94 3.95
C ARG A 22 -17.14 -9.26 3.84
N PHE A 23 -17.46 -8.70 2.67
CA PHE A 23 -18.64 -7.86 2.48
C PHE A 23 -19.75 -8.48 1.62
N GLY A 24 -19.53 -9.66 1.07
CA GLY A 24 -20.49 -10.34 0.18
C GLY A 24 -20.66 -9.68 -1.19
N CYS A 25 -19.99 -8.56 -1.46
CA CYS A 25 -20.12 -7.79 -2.68
C CYS A 25 -18.79 -7.18 -3.12
N ARG A 26 -18.79 -6.54 -4.27
CA ARG A 26 -17.65 -5.76 -4.74
C ARG A 26 -17.53 -4.46 -3.95
N VAL A 27 -16.36 -4.21 -3.41
CA VAL A 27 -16.01 -2.96 -2.71
C VAL A 27 -14.86 -2.28 -3.44
N SER A 28 -14.99 -0.97 -3.67
CA SER A 28 -13.94 -0.15 -4.31
C SER A 28 -13.38 0.88 -3.34
N LYS A 29 -12.06 1.19 -3.49
CA LYS A 29 -11.46 2.30 -2.75
C LYS A 29 -11.66 3.61 -3.51
N VAL A 30 -12.18 4.61 -2.83
CA VAL A 30 -12.31 5.99 -3.31
C VAL A 30 -11.25 6.84 -2.63
N ASN A 31 -10.32 7.37 -3.43
CA ASN A 31 -9.24 8.21 -2.92
C ASN A 31 -9.74 9.61 -2.59
N VAL A 32 -9.35 10.12 -1.42
CA VAL A 32 -9.61 11.48 -0.98
C VAL A 32 -8.33 12.16 -0.49
N ASP A 33 -8.29 13.47 -0.63
CA ASP A 33 -7.27 14.34 -0.05
C ASP A 33 -7.85 15.05 1.18
N GLY A 34 -7.37 14.68 2.36
CA GLY A 34 -7.79 15.27 3.64
C GLY A 34 -7.05 16.57 3.99
N GLY A 35 -6.23 17.12 3.09
CA GLY A 35 -5.46 18.34 3.32
C GLY A 35 -4.34 18.16 4.37
N PHE A 36 -3.74 16.98 4.45
CA PHE A 36 -2.63 16.70 5.34
C PHE A 36 -1.29 17.13 4.74
N THR A 37 -0.25 17.18 5.57
CA THR A 37 1.14 17.36 5.17
C THR A 37 1.99 16.14 5.56
N CYS A 38 3.31 16.24 5.44
CA CYS A 38 4.25 15.19 5.80
C CYS A 38 5.35 15.75 6.70
N PRO A 39 5.61 15.16 7.89
CA PRO A 39 6.64 15.64 8.81
C PRO A 39 8.06 15.58 8.22
N ASN A 40 8.26 14.81 7.14
CA ASN A 40 9.52 14.78 6.40
C ASN A 40 9.64 15.93 5.35
N ARG A 41 8.69 16.85 5.32
CA ARG A 41 8.67 18.02 4.42
C ARG A 41 8.54 19.36 5.14
N ASP A 42 7.80 19.39 6.25
CA ASP A 42 7.51 20.62 7.00
C ASP A 42 8.58 20.97 8.04
N GLY A 43 9.65 20.17 8.14
CA GLY A 43 10.77 20.42 9.04
C GLY A 43 10.64 19.77 10.41
N SER A 44 9.51 19.15 10.76
CA SER A 44 9.33 18.53 12.08
C SER A 44 10.14 17.24 12.27
N ARG A 45 10.35 16.48 11.20
CA ARG A 45 11.25 15.31 11.16
C ARG A 45 12.35 15.42 10.10
N GLY A 46 12.13 16.21 9.06
CA GLY A 46 13.06 16.40 7.96
C GLY A 46 12.54 17.38 6.94
N THR A 47 13.40 17.75 5.99
CA THR A 47 13.08 18.66 4.90
C THR A 47 13.20 17.96 3.54
N GLY A 48 12.51 18.46 2.53
CA GLY A 48 12.61 17.98 1.16
C GLY A 48 11.86 16.67 0.85
N GLY A 49 11.48 15.88 1.88
CA GLY A 49 10.80 14.59 1.69
C GLY A 49 11.73 13.47 1.24
N CYS A 50 11.17 12.30 0.96
CA CYS A 50 11.93 11.17 0.44
C CYS A 50 12.42 11.45 -0.99
N ILE A 51 13.62 10.98 -1.36
CA ILE A 51 14.28 11.26 -2.65
C ILE A 51 13.47 10.87 -3.89
N TYR A 52 12.48 10.00 -3.75
CA TYR A 52 11.61 9.50 -4.82
C TYR A 52 10.20 10.10 -4.80
N CYS A 53 9.87 10.87 -3.73
CA CYS A 53 8.49 11.29 -3.49
C CYS A 53 8.20 12.64 -4.12
N ASP A 54 7.35 12.62 -5.13
CA ASP A 54 6.65 13.79 -5.61
C ASP A 54 5.14 13.57 -5.45
N ASN A 55 4.52 14.32 -4.51
CA ASN A 55 3.09 14.20 -4.27
C ASN A 55 2.23 14.75 -5.42
N SER A 56 2.78 15.56 -6.31
CA SER A 56 2.10 15.98 -7.53
C SER A 56 1.83 14.81 -8.48
N SER A 57 2.62 13.72 -8.35
CA SER A 57 2.44 12.48 -9.12
C SER A 57 1.16 11.72 -8.80
N PHE A 58 0.56 11.97 -7.62
CA PHE A 58 -0.63 11.27 -7.12
C PHE A 58 -1.86 12.18 -6.99
N SER A 59 -1.71 13.46 -7.36
CA SER A 59 -2.78 14.46 -7.26
C SER A 59 -2.80 15.33 -8.51
N PRO A 60 -3.98 15.71 -9.00
CA PRO A 60 -4.08 16.81 -9.95
C PRO A 60 -3.46 18.07 -9.33
N LYS A 61 -2.81 18.87 -10.17
CA LYS A 61 -1.99 20.04 -9.81
C LYS A 61 -2.58 20.95 -8.75
N GLU A 62 -1.67 21.36 -7.85
CA GLU A 62 -1.56 22.63 -7.12
C GLU A 62 -2.82 23.29 -6.54
N THR A 63 -2.78 23.52 -5.20
CA THR A 63 -3.47 24.62 -4.49
C THR A 63 -4.86 25.04 -5.00
N VAL A 64 -5.68 24.08 -5.32
CA VAL A 64 -7.11 24.28 -5.26
C VAL A 64 -7.47 24.21 -3.78
N ALA A 65 -8.25 25.17 -3.29
CA ALA A 65 -8.92 25.09 -2.00
C ALA A 65 -9.36 23.62 -1.82
N VAL A 66 -9.01 23.03 -0.68
CA VAL A 66 -9.26 21.59 -0.47
C VAL A 66 -10.73 21.33 -0.75
N ILE A 67 -11.02 20.66 -1.86
CA ILE A 67 -12.39 20.28 -2.22
C ILE A 67 -12.93 19.48 -1.02
N PRO A 68 -14.14 19.78 -0.51
CA PRO A 68 -14.73 19.02 0.58
C PRO A 68 -14.67 17.50 0.32
N ILE A 69 -14.37 16.72 1.36
CA ILE A 69 -14.20 15.26 1.16
C ILE A 69 -15.47 14.61 0.61
N GLU A 70 -16.64 15.15 0.93
CA GLU A 70 -17.93 14.69 0.44
C GLU A 70 -18.05 14.81 -1.10
N GLU A 71 -17.59 15.90 -1.66
CA GLU A 71 -17.56 16.11 -3.12
C GLU A 71 -16.55 15.17 -3.79
N GLN A 72 -15.37 15.00 -3.19
CA GLN A 72 -14.37 14.03 -3.67
C GLN A 72 -14.93 12.61 -3.64
N MET A 73 -15.60 12.24 -2.54
CA MET A 73 -16.28 10.95 -2.37
C MET A 73 -17.36 10.76 -3.42
N ALA A 74 -18.27 11.73 -3.58
CA ALA A 74 -19.38 11.65 -4.55
C ALA A 74 -18.84 11.42 -5.97
N SER A 75 -17.84 12.19 -6.40
CA SER A 75 -17.22 12.06 -7.71
C SER A 75 -16.55 10.67 -7.88
N GLY A 76 -15.75 10.24 -6.90
CA GLY A 76 -15.08 8.94 -6.92
C GLY A 76 -16.05 7.76 -6.92
N MET A 77 -17.09 7.81 -6.10
CA MET A 77 -18.14 6.79 -6.05
C MET A 77 -18.91 6.69 -7.37
N ALA A 78 -19.30 7.82 -7.96
CA ALA A 78 -19.95 7.86 -9.26
C ALA A 78 -19.11 7.21 -10.36
N TYR A 79 -17.81 7.53 -10.40
CA TYR A 79 -16.86 6.89 -11.31
C TYR A 79 -16.79 5.36 -11.11
N HIS A 80 -16.67 4.89 -9.87
CA HIS A 80 -16.56 3.45 -9.59
C HIS A 80 -17.87 2.69 -9.81
N ARG A 81 -19.04 3.32 -9.58
CA ARG A 81 -20.34 2.74 -9.96
C ARG A 81 -20.43 2.51 -11.46
N LEU A 82 -20.05 3.53 -12.23
CA LEU A 82 -20.11 3.46 -13.70
C LEU A 82 -19.11 2.43 -14.26
N ARG A 83 -17.84 2.49 -13.83
CA ARG A 83 -16.74 1.73 -14.44
C ARG A 83 -16.55 0.34 -13.86
N LEU A 84 -16.78 0.17 -12.56
CA LEU A 84 -16.45 -1.07 -11.84
C LEU A 84 -17.70 -1.79 -11.34
N LYS A 85 -18.90 -1.21 -11.50
CA LYS A 85 -20.15 -1.77 -10.96
C LYS A 85 -20.03 -2.08 -9.47
N SER A 86 -19.52 -1.11 -8.70
CA SER A 86 -19.29 -1.20 -7.26
C SER A 86 -20.23 -0.25 -6.52
N ASP A 87 -21.01 -0.76 -5.59
CA ASP A 87 -22.00 0.01 -4.82
C ASP A 87 -21.61 0.15 -3.34
N ARG A 88 -20.47 -0.43 -2.94
CA ARG A 88 -19.88 -0.28 -1.61
C ARG A 88 -18.45 0.24 -1.71
N PHE A 89 -18.08 1.10 -0.77
CA PHE A 89 -16.84 1.86 -0.87
C PHE A 89 -16.06 1.87 0.44
N ILE A 90 -14.73 1.91 0.29
CA ILE A 90 -13.80 2.27 1.35
C ILE A 90 -13.21 3.63 0.98
N VAL A 91 -13.36 4.63 1.84
CA VAL A 91 -12.73 5.94 1.63
C VAL A 91 -11.25 5.83 1.99
N TYR A 92 -10.38 6.18 1.04
CA TYR A 92 -8.95 6.05 1.20
C TYR A 92 -8.27 7.42 1.26
N PHE A 93 -7.84 7.77 2.46
CA PHE A 93 -6.96 8.91 2.71
C PHE A 93 -5.55 8.53 2.28
N GLN A 94 -5.16 8.91 1.06
CA GLN A 94 -3.93 8.41 0.44
C GLN A 94 -2.77 9.40 0.48
N LYS A 95 -3.06 10.68 0.30
CA LYS A 95 -2.05 11.72 0.06
C LYS A 95 -1.37 12.15 1.36
N PHE A 96 -0.05 12.21 1.38
CA PHE A 96 0.76 12.60 2.53
C PHE A 96 0.66 11.64 3.75
N THR A 97 0.60 12.19 4.98
CA THR A 97 0.61 11.45 6.24
C THR A 97 -0.69 11.69 6.98
N ASN A 98 -1.67 10.83 6.76
CA ASN A 98 -3.06 11.10 7.13
C ASN A 98 -3.42 10.87 8.61
N THR A 99 -2.45 10.61 9.46
CA THR A 99 -2.58 10.63 10.93
C THR A 99 -1.82 11.81 11.56
N TYR A 100 -1.16 12.63 10.73
CA TYR A 100 -0.35 13.77 11.18
C TYR A 100 -1.20 15.02 11.30
N ALA A 101 -2.06 15.03 12.31
CA ALA A 101 -2.93 16.15 12.69
C ALA A 101 -3.44 15.95 14.14
N PRO A 102 -4.00 16.99 14.79
CA PRO A 102 -4.70 16.85 16.07
C PRO A 102 -5.86 15.84 15.98
N ALA A 103 -6.11 15.12 17.09
CA ALA A 103 -7.10 14.06 17.16
C ALA A 103 -8.53 14.52 16.78
N GLU A 104 -8.89 15.74 17.14
CA GLU A 104 -10.18 16.34 16.81
C GLU A 104 -10.39 16.48 15.30
N ARG A 105 -9.34 16.91 14.58
CA ARG A 105 -9.38 17.01 13.11
C ARG A 105 -9.47 15.63 12.46
N LEU A 106 -8.75 14.64 12.99
CA LEU A 106 -8.82 13.25 12.51
C LEU A 106 -10.23 12.71 12.72
N SER A 107 -10.79 12.92 13.91
CA SER A 107 -12.15 12.47 14.26
C SER A 107 -13.19 13.08 13.33
N ASP A 108 -13.15 14.39 13.11
CA ASP A 108 -14.09 15.06 12.19
C ASP A 108 -14.02 14.45 10.79
N LEU A 109 -12.83 14.41 10.19
CA LEU A 109 -12.64 13.92 8.82
C LEU A 109 -13.03 12.45 8.65
N TYR A 110 -12.66 11.57 9.59
CA TYR A 110 -12.94 10.15 9.45
C TYR A 110 -14.40 9.83 9.67
N ARG A 111 -15.08 10.51 10.62
CA ARG A 111 -16.52 10.33 10.84
C ARG A 111 -17.34 10.83 9.66
N ARG A 112 -17.03 12.01 9.11
CA ARG A 112 -17.67 12.53 7.90
C ARG A 112 -17.52 11.58 6.72
N ALA A 113 -16.35 10.95 6.55
CA ALA A 113 -16.16 9.94 5.52
C ALA A 113 -17.02 8.68 5.75
N LEU A 114 -17.30 8.33 7.00
CA LEU A 114 -18.06 7.14 7.38
C LEU A 114 -19.58 7.37 7.43
N ASP A 115 -20.05 8.64 7.42
CA ASP A 115 -21.49 8.98 7.49
C ASP A 115 -22.25 8.58 6.23
N HIS A 116 -21.55 8.40 5.08
CA HIS A 116 -22.21 8.01 3.86
C HIS A 116 -22.63 6.52 3.90
N PRO A 117 -23.92 6.18 3.60
CA PRO A 117 -24.50 4.84 3.79
C PRO A 117 -23.81 3.73 2.94
N ASP A 118 -23.21 4.09 1.82
CA ASP A 118 -22.51 3.14 0.95
C ASP A 118 -21.03 2.96 1.34
N VAL A 119 -20.54 3.70 2.33
CA VAL A 119 -19.17 3.56 2.83
C VAL A 119 -19.13 2.50 3.93
N VAL A 120 -18.40 1.43 3.65
CA VAL A 120 -18.24 0.30 4.58
C VAL A 120 -17.01 0.47 5.49
N GLY A 121 -16.17 1.45 5.22
CA GLY A 121 -14.99 1.71 6.04
C GLY A 121 -14.04 2.72 5.45
N ILE A 122 -12.92 2.91 6.16
CA ILE A 122 -11.82 3.81 5.76
C ILE A 122 -10.50 3.06 5.64
N SER A 123 -9.62 3.59 4.80
CA SER A 123 -8.22 3.21 4.70
C SER A 123 -7.36 4.46 4.88
N VAL A 124 -6.37 4.41 5.77
CA VAL A 124 -5.58 5.58 6.17
C VAL A 124 -4.12 5.34 5.86
N GLY A 125 -3.62 5.98 4.80
CA GLY A 125 -2.20 5.92 4.42
C GLY A 125 -1.38 6.85 5.30
N THR A 126 -0.33 6.32 5.94
CA THR A 126 0.47 7.10 6.87
C THR A 126 1.90 6.58 7.02
N ARG A 127 2.69 7.30 7.78
CA ARG A 127 4.05 6.93 8.22
C ARG A 127 3.98 6.19 9.54
N PRO A 128 4.86 5.20 9.78
CA PRO A 128 4.90 4.49 11.07
C PRO A 128 5.14 5.42 12.26
N ASP A 129 6.03 6.39 12.11
CA ASP A 129 6.46 7.36 13.12
C ASP A 129 5.47 8.52 13.37
N SER A 130 4.29 8.48 12.75
CA SER A 130 3.34 9.61 12.79
C SER A 130 1.95 9.21 13.29
N ILE A 131 1.85 8.12 14.04
CA ILE A 131 0.58 7.67 14.63
C ILE A 131 0.67 7.81 16.14
N THR A 132 -0.08 8.75 16.71
CA THR A 132 -0.21 8.93 18.16
C THR A 132 -1.12 7.88 18.78
N ASP A 133 -1.05 7.69 20.11
CA ASP A 133 -1.97 6.79 20.82
C ASP A 133 -3.42 7.25 20.67
N GLN A 134 -3.67 8.56 20.73
CA GLN A 134 -5.00 9.13 20.51
C GLN A 134 -5.56 8.79 19.12
N ALA A 135 -4.72 8.82 18.06
CA ALA A 135 -5.12 8.43 16.72
C ALA A 135 -5.41 6.91 16.65
N ILE A 136 -4.64 6.08 17.35
CA ILE A 136 -4.89 4.63 17.44
C ILE A 136 -6.21 4.36 18.16
N ASP A 137 -6.48 5.03 19.27
CA ASP A 137 -7.70 4.87 20.04
C ASP A 137 -8.94 5.28 19.22
N LEU A 138 -8.86 6.41 18.51
CA LEU A 138 -9.90 6.82 17.56
C LEU A 138 -10.15 5.76 16.48
N LEU A 139 -9.08 5.28 15.82
CA LEU A 139 -9.20 4.27 14.76
C LEU A 139 -9.75 2.95 15.30
N SER A 140 -9.36 2.57 16.53
CA SER A 140 -9.89 1.39 17.21
C SER A 140 -11.37 1.53 17.58
N GLU A 141 -11.80 2.72 18.01
CA GLU A 141 -13.22 3.01 18.23
C GLU A 141 -14.01 2.84 16.94
N LEU A 142 -13.57 3.46 15.85
CA LEU A 142 -14.22 3.35 14.55
C LEU A 142 -14.23 1.91 14.01
N ALA A 143 -13.22 1.11 14.35
CA ALA A 143 -13.10 -0.28 13.93
C ALA A 143 -14.14 -1.22 14.58
N ARG A 144 -14.85 -0.79 15.61
CA ARG A 144 -15.94 -1.58 16.24
C ARG A 144 -17.12 -1.79 15.29
N ASP A 145 -17.44 -0.77 14.49
CA ASP A 145 -18.65 -0.77 13.64
C ASP A 145 -18.35 -0.69 12.14
N ARG A 146 -17.14 -0.31 11.78
CA ARG A 146 -16.71 -0.07 10.40
C ARG A 146 -15.41 -0.79 10.09
N TYR A 147 -15.16 -1.03 8.82
CA TYR A 147 -13.85 -1.52 8.39
C TYR A 147 -12.81 -0.39 8.47
N VAL A 148 -11.74 -0.63 9.20
CA VAL A 148 -10.60 0.30 9.31
C VAL A 148 -9.32 -0.41 8.89
N CYS A 149 -8.59 0.19 7.96
CA CYS A 149 -7.28 -0.27 7.53
C CYS A 149 -6.25 0.85 7.65
N VAL A 150 -5.19 0.62 8.40
CA VAL A 150 -4.03 1.52 8.45
C VAL A 150 -2.99 1.02 7.46
N GLU A 151 -2.60 1.88 6.52
CA GLU A 151 -1.62 1.59 5.49
C GLU A 151 -0.27 2.22 5.83
N LEU A 152 0.64 1.43 6.36
CA LEU A 152 1.95 1.86 6.83
C LEU A 152 2.98 1.87 5.70
N GLY A 153 3.55 3.04 5.42
CA GLY A 153 4.63 3.17 4.46
C GLY A 153 5.98 2.78 5.05
N LEU A 154 6.27 1.50 5.21
CA LEU A 154 7.60 1.01 5.59
C LEU A 154 8.63 1.31 4.50
N GLN A 155 8.35 0.91 3.28
CA GLN A 155 9.12 1.02 2.05
C GLN A 155 10.28 0.03 1.95
N SER A 156 11.21 0.00 2.91
CA SER A 156 12.30 -0.98 3.06
C SER A 156 12.41 -1.41 4.52
N MET A 157 12.90 -2.60 4.77
CA MET A 157 13.26 -3.06 6.12
C MET A 157 14.72 -2.78 6.50
N ASP A 158 15.49 -2.23 5.59
CA ASP A 158 16.91 -1.91 5.79
C ASP A 158 17.04 -0.43 6.17
N ASP A 159 17.51 -0.17 7.39
CA ASP A 159 17.66 1.20 7.92
C ASP A 159 18.70 2.01 7.12
N ALA A 160 19.70 1.37 6.52
CA ALA A 160 20.66 2.06 5.65
C ALA A 160 19.97 2.54 4.36
N ILE A 161 19.10 1.71 3.77
CA ILE A 161 18.25 2.12 2.64
C ILE A 161 17.30 3.22 3.05
N LEU A 162 16.60 3.09 4.20
CA LEU A 162 15.69 4.12 4.70
C LEU A 162 16.39 5.46 4.90
N ALA A 163 17.59 5.47 5.46
CA ALA A 163 18.41 6.68 5.62
C ALA A 163 18.82 7.24 4.25
N GLY A 164 19.31 6.39 3.34
CA GLY A 164 19.76 6.78 1.99
C GLY A 164 18.66 7.41 1.13
N ILE A 165 17.41 7.01 1.34
CA ILE A 165 16.26 7.59 0.63
C ILE A 165 15.61 8.76 1.38
N ASN A 166 16.21 9.25 2.45
CA ASN A 166 15.67 10.30 3.31
C ASN A 166 14.25 9.95 3.83
N ARG A 167 14.05 8.70 4.31
CA ARG A 167 12.71 8.27 4.76
C ARG A 167 12.34 8.87 6.12
N GLY A 168 13.32 9.11 7.00
CA GLY A 168 13.15 9.77 8.30
C GLY A 168 12.45 8.94 9.38
N HIS A 169 12.29 7.64 9.18
CA HIS A 169 11.93 6.65 10.21
C HIS A 169 12.76 5.39 10.05
N THR A 170 12.75 4.54 11.07
CA THR A 170 13.49 3.28 11.17
C THR A 170 12.55 2.06 11.09
N LEU A 171 13.14 0.87 10.90
CA LEU A 171 12.42 -0.40 11.04
C LEU A 171 11.85 -0.58 12.46
N ALA A 172 12.59 -0.17 13.48
CA ALA A 172 12.14 -0.28 14.88
C ALA A 172 10.87 0.54 15.14
N GLU A 173 10.75 1.76 14.59
CA GLU A 173 9.53 2.58 14.69
C GLU A 173 8.36 1.93 13.97
N TYR A 174 8.60 1.26 12.83
CA TYR A 174 7.57 0.49 12.13
C TYR A 174 7.08 -0.69 12.98
N LEU A 175 7.99 -1.50 13.53
CA LEU A 175 7.64 -2.66 14.36
C LEU A 175 6.85 -2.24 15.60
N GLY A 176 7.30 -1.21 16.32
CA GLY A 176 6.59 -0.68 17.47
C GLY A 176 5.18 -0.17 17.11
N THR A 177 4.99 0.37 15.91
CA THR A 177 3.66 0.81 15.46
C THR A 177 2.77 -0.38 15.09
N VAL A 178 3.30 -1.42 14.46
CA VAL A 178 2.56 -2.66 14.20
C VAL A 178 2.08 -3.29 15.51
N ASP A 179 2.93 -3.36 16.54
CA ASP A 179 2.56 -3.89 17.85
C ASP A 179 1.44 -3.07 18.52
N ARG A 180 1.50 -1.74 18.44
CA ARG A 180 0.47 -0.85 18.99
C ARG A 180 -0.88 -0.98 18.28
N LEU A 181 -0.90 -1.32 17.00
CA LEU A 181 -2.12 -1.53 16.19
C LEU A 181 -2.66 -2.96 16.32
N ALA A 182 -1.83 -3.93 16.69
CA ALA A 182 -2.20 -5.33 16.75
C ALA A 182 -3.35 -5.59 17.75
N GLY A 183 -4.31 -6.44 17.37
CA GLY A 183 -5.43 -6.83 18.23
C GLY A 183 -6.52 -5.77 18.46
N ARG A 184 -6.42 -4.59 17.83
CA ARG A 184 -7.36 -3.48 18.02
C ARG A 184 -8.51 -3.44 17.00
N GLY A 185 -8.75 -4.51 16.26
CA GLY A 185 -9.78 -4.56 15.21
C GLY A 185 -9.40 -3.83 13.92
N ILE A 186 -8.19 -3.27 13.86
CA ILE A 186 -7.64 -2.51 12.74
C ILE A 186 -6.87 -3.45 11.81
N ASP A 187 -7.19 -3.47 10.52
CA ASP A 187 -6.36 -4.15 9.53
C ASP A 187 -5.09 -3.35 9.24
N ILE A 188 -3.96 -4.02 9.15
CA ILE A 188 -2.66 -3.41 8.85
C ILE A 188 -2.25 -3.77 7.42
N CYS A 189 -1.99 -2.76 6.61
CA CYS A 189 -1.40 -2.90 5.29
C CYS A 189 0.01 -2.32 5.27
N THR A 190 1.00 -3.09 4.80
CA THR A 190 2.37 -2.59 4.65
C THR A 190 2.66 -2.25 3.20
N HIS A 191 3.23 -1.05 2.98
CA HIS A 191 3.76 -0.67 1.68
C HIS A 191 5.26 -0.97 1.63
N LEU A 192 5.67 -1.71 0.60
CA LEU A 192 7.05 -2.03 0.28
C LEU A 192 7.37 -1.58 -1.14
N ILE A 193 8.58 -1.09 -1.33
CA ILE A 193 9.09 -0.69 -2.64
C ILE A 193 10.38 -1.46 -2.90
N TYR A 194 10.49 -2.08 -4.07
CA TYR A 194 11.70 -2.75 -4.51
C TYR A 194 12.44 -1.94 -5.57
N GLY A 195 13.77 -1.90 -5.46
CA GLY A 195 14.68 -1.29 -6.41
C GLY A 195 15.28 0.03 -5.95
N PHE A 196 15.40 0.27 -4.64
CA PHE A 196 16.13 1.43 -4.11
C PHE A 196 17.64 1.36 -4.45
N PRO A 197 18.31 2.54 -4.57
CA PRO A 197 19.76 2.57 -4.71
C PRO A 197 20.44 1.76 -3.60
N GLY A 198 21.34 0.85 -3.98
CA GLY A 198 22.05 -0.03 -3.05
C GLY A 198 21.27 -1.23 -2.53
N GLU A 199 19.97 -1.35 -2.85
CA GLU A 199 19.16 -2.50 -2.43
C GLU A 199 19.52 -3.74 -3.25
N THR A 200 19.70 -4.87 -2.56
CA THR A 200 19.92 -6.18 -3.21
C THR A 200 18.65 -7.02 -3.16
N ARG A 201 18.47 -7.93 -4.13
CA ARG A 201 17.34 -8.88 -4.11
C ARG A 201 17.30 -9.69 -2.81
N SER A 202 18.45 -10.18 -2.34
CA SER A 202 18.53 -10.93 -1.08
C SER A 202 18.16 -10.10 0.14
N GLY A 203 18.55 -8.81 0.16
CA GLY A 203 18.16 -7.85 1.19
C GLY A 203 16.63 -7.64 1.18
N PHE A 204 16.05 -7.38 0.01
CA PHE A 204 14.61 -7.20 -0.14
C PHE A 204 13.81 -8.46 0.25
N MET A 205 14.30 -9.67 -0.08
CA MET A 205 13.62 -10.92 0.26
C MET A 205 13.49 -11.17 1.78
N LYS A 206 14.34 -10.56 2.61
CA LYS A 206 14.16 -10.61 4.07
C LYS A 206 12.84 -9.98 4.50
N SER A 207 12.30 -9.01 3.73
CA SER A 207 11.01 -8.38 4.04
C SER A 207 9.83 -9.34 3.90
N ALA A 208 9.87 -10.31 2.99
CA ALA A 208 8.83 -11.34 2.89
C ALA A 208 8.73 -12.17 4.18
N ARG A 209 9.88 -12.60 4.69
CA ARG A 209 9.98 -13.39 5.93
C ARG A 209 9.56 -12.57 7.15
N LEU A 210 9.96 -11.30 7.22
CA LEU A 210 9.51 -10.39 8.28
C LEU A 210 7.99 -10.25 8.25
N MET A 211 7.39 -9.96 7.10
CA MET A 211 5.93 -9.81 6.97
C MET A 211 5.20 -11.10 7.33
N ALA A 212 5.78 -12.27 7.04
CA ALA A 212 5.20 -13.57 7.41
C ALA A 212 5.03 -13.75 8.92
N GLY A 213 5.92 -13.16 9.74
CA GLY A 213 5.90 -13.25 11.20
C GLY A 213 5.04 -12.17 11.89
N LEU A 214 4.65 -11.10 11.17
CA LEU A 214 3.92 -9.98 11.75
C LEU A 214 2.39 -10.10 11.62
N PRO A 215 1.61 -9.43 12.47
CA PRO A 215 0.14 -9.38 12.38
C PRO A 215 -0.33 -8.43 11.26
N VAL A 216 0.26 -8.57 10.07
CA VAL A 216 -0.09 -7.79 8.87
C VAL A 216 -1.17 -8.51 8.09
N ASN A 217 -2.19 -7.78 7.64
CA ASN A 217 -3.37 -8.31 6.94
C ASN A 217 -3.23 -8.20 5.42
N SER A 218 -2.48 -7.20 4.95
CA SER A 218 -2.29 -7.01 3.51
C SER A 218 -0.98 -6.30 3.17
N ILE A 219 -0.57 -6.41 1.91
CA ILE A 219 0.64 -5.78 1.38
C ILE A 219 0.35 -5.05 0.07
N LYS A 220 0.99 -3.91 -0.11
CA LYS A 220 1.21 -3.25 -1.39
C LYS A 220 2.69 -3.35 -1.74
N LEU A 221 2.98 -4.06 -2.81
CA LEU A 221 4.32 -4.15 -3.38
C LEU A 221 4.42 -3.23 -4.60
N HIS A 222 5.46 -2.40 -4.63
CA HIS A 222 5.71 -1.46 -5.71
C HIS A 222 7.14 -1.62 -6.22
N GLN A 223 7.35 -1.38 -7.52
CA GLN A 223 8.68 -1.04 -8.02
C GLN A 223 8.95 0.45 -7.75
N LEU A 224 10.21 0.80 -7.59
CA LEU A 224 10.60 2.20 -7.48
C LEU A 224 10.43 2.92 -8.82
N HIS A 225 9.91 4.16 -8.76
CA HIS A 225 9.85 5.06 -9.91
C HIS A 225 10.70 6.30 -9.66
N ALA A 226 11.54 6.64 -10.64
CA ALA A 226 12.11 7.97 -10.74
C ALA A 226 11.09 8.89 -11.41
N VAL A 227 10.67 9.92 -10.70
CA VAL A 227 9.65 10.88 -11.13
C VAL A 227 10.31 12.26 -11.33
N ALA A 228 9.93 12.98 -12.35
CA ALA A 228 10.46 14.31 -12.65
C ALA A 228 10.36 15.23 -11.42
N GLY A 229 11.39 16.06 -11.20
CA GLY A 229 11.46 16.93 -10.03
C GLY A 229 12.02 16.30 -8.76
N THR A 230 12.25 14.99 -8.74
CA THR A 230 12.79 14.28 -7.57
C THR A 230 14.32 14.11 -7.64
N ARG A 231 14.96 13.99 -6.47
CA ARG A 231 16.41 13.69 -6.38
C ARG A 231 16.74 12.35 -7.05
N LEU A 232 15.84 11.38 -6.96
CA LEU A 232 16.03 10.07 -7.63
C LEU A 232 16.09 10.21 -9.15
N ALA A 233 15.26 11.07 -9.74
CA ALA A 233 15.32 11.34 -11.18
C ALA A 233 16.61 12.04 -11.58
N GLN A 234 17.18 12.86 -10.70
CA GLN A 234 18.48 13.46 -10.91
C GLN A 234 19.60 12.38 -10.89
N LEU A 235 19.63 11.51 -9.87
CA LEU A 235 20.57 10.37 -9.78
C LEU A 235 20.50 9.47 -11.00
N TYR A 236 19.28 9.23 -11.54
CA TYR A 236 19.12 8.47 -12.77
C TYR A 236 19.76 9.16 -13.98
N ARG A 237 19.55 10.48 -14.14
CA ARG A 237 20.17 11.24 -15.26
C ARG A 237 21.68 11.34 -15.14
N GLU A 238 22.21 11.38 -13.92
CA GLU A 238 23.64 11.39 -13.62
C GLU A 238 24.29 9.99 -13.80
N GLY A 239 23.50 8.94 -14.07
CA GLY A 239 23.98 7.55 -14.18
C GLY A 239 24.33 6.89 -12.84
N SER A 240 24.03 7.55 -11.72
CA SER A 240 24.31 7.06 -10.35
C SER A 240 23.20 6.13 -9.81
N TYR A 241 22.09 6.01 -10.50
CA TYR A 241 21.00 5.09 -10.20
C TYR A 241 20.52 4.40 -11.47
N LEU A 242 20.44 3.08 -11.43
CA LEU A 242 19.87 2.25 -12.51
C LEU A 242 18.59 1.58 -11.98
N PRO A 243 17.44 1.81 -12.62
CA PRO A 243 16.20 1.15 -12.25
C PRO A 243 16.24 -0.33 -12.59
N ILE A 244 15.59 -1.15 -11.78
CA ILE A 244 15.44 -2.58 -12.04
C ILE A 244 14.70 -2.84 -13.36
N THR A 245 14.99 -3.97 -13.99
CA THR A 245 14.31 -4.42 -15.20
C THR A 245 12.93 -5.00 -14.87
N LEU A 246 12.07 -5.10 -15.89
CA LEU A 246 10.77 -5.76 -15.74
C LEU A 246 10.90 -7.23 -15.31
N SER A 247 11.82 -7.96 -15.93
CA SER A 247 12.07 -9.38 -15.63
C SER A 247 12.50 -9.56 -14.18
N GLU A 248 13.46 -8.77 -13.73
CA GLU A 248 13.95 -8.78 -12.35
C GLU A 248 12.82 -8.47 -11.35
N TYR A 249 11.99 -7.48 -11.65
CA TYR A 249 10.85 -7.16 -10.79
C TYR A 249 9.85 -8.31 -10.71
N VAL A 250 9.46 -8.90 -11.85
CA VAL A 250 8.50 -10.00 -11.90
C VAL A 250 9.03 -11.22 -11.15
N GLU A 251 10.28 -11.57 -11.37
CA GLU A 251 10.94 -12.69 -10.69
C GLU A 251 11.00 -12.47 -9.17
N THR A 252 11.40 -11.26 -8.74
CA THR A 252 11.48 -10.92 -7.31
C THR A 252 10.10 -10.87 -6.66
N ALA A 253 9.10 -10.35 -7.36
CA ALA A 253 7.72 -10.36 -6.88
C ALA A 253 7.17 -11.78 -6.71
N CYS A 254 7.50 -12.70 -7.61
CA CYS A 254 7.15 -14.13 -7.47
C CYS A 254 7.84 -14.76 -6.26
N ASP A 255 9.16 -14.58 -6.11
CA ASP A 255 9.88 -15.10 -4.94
C ASP A 255 9.30 -14.56 -3.63
N PHE A 256 9.00 -13.25 -3.60
CA PHE A 256 8.36 -12.61 -2.45
C PHE A 256 7.01 -13.25 -2.12
N LEU A 257 6.17 -13.47 -3.12
CA LEU A 257 4.87 -14.09 -2.95
C LEU A 257 4.98 -15.54 -2.49
N GLU A 258 5.93 -16.31 -3.03
CA GLU A 258 6.16 -17.70 -2.65
C GLU A 258 6.54 -17.86 -1.17
N GLU A 259 7.21 -16.86 -0.57
CA GLU A 259 7.56 -16.79 0.86
C GLU A 259 6.49 -16.11 1.73
N LEU A 260 5.45 -15.51 1.14
CA LEU A 260 4.43 -14.75 1.88
C LEU A 260 3.19 -15.60 2.16
N PRO A 261 2.79 -15.82 3.42
CA PRO A 261 1.62 -16.64 3.75
C PRO A 261 0.33 -16.18 3.06
N ALA A 262 -0.48 -17.12 2.61
CA ALA A 262 -1.74 -16.86 1.91
C ALA A 262 -2.78 -16.09 2.75
N ARG A 263 -2.62 -16.03 4.09
CA ARG A 263 -3.46 -15.20 4.97
C ARG A 263 -3.31 -13.70 4.67
N ILE A 264 -2.17 -13.26 4.16
CA ILE A 264 -1.88 -11.86 3.84
C ILE A 264 -2.40 -11.56 2.44
N SER A 265 -3.37 -10.67 2.31
CA SER A 265 -3.93 -10.32 1.01
C SER A 265 -3.04 -9.32 0.25
N ILE A 266 -3.02 -9.41 -1.07
CA ILE A 266 -2.24 -8.52 -1.93
C ILE A 266 -3.13 -7.42 -2.48
N GLN A 267 -2.90 -6.18 -2.00
CA GLN A 267 -3.66 -5.02 -2.47
C GLN A 267 -3.14 -4.51 -3.81
N ARG A 268 -1.83 -4.63 -4.05
CA ARG A 268 -1.17 -4.14 -5.26
C ARG A 268 0.16 -4.86 -5.47
N LEU A 269 0.50 -5.13 -6.72
CA LEU A 269 1.78 -5.73 -7.12
C LEU A 269 2.66 -4.77 -7.94
N TYR A 270 2.27 -3.52 -8.10
CA TYR A 270 3.11 -2.55 -8.79
C TYR A 270 2.60 -1.13 -8.53
N GLY A 271 3.52 -0.16 -8.60
CA GLY A 271 3.20 1.26 -8.56
C GLY A 271 2.94 1.81 -9.98
N SER A 272 2.16 2.87 -10.07
CA SER A 272 2.00 3.64 -11.31
C SER A 272 2.34 5.10 -11.04
N ALA A 273 3.07 5.71 -11.95
CA ALA A 273 3.26 7.15 -12.01
C ALA A 273 2.71 7.66 -13.34
N PRO A 274 2.11 8.86 -13.40
CA PRO A 274 1.65 9.45 -14.65
C PRO A 274 2.77 9.51 -15.69
N LEU A 275 2.47 9.15 -16.95
CA LEU A 275 3.46 9.10 -18.02
C LEU A 275 4.18 10.44 -18.22
N ALA A 276 3.46 11.55 -18.04
CA ALA A 276 3.98 12.91 -18.23
C ALA A 276 5.16 13.26 -17.29
N ILE A 277 5.25 12.63 -16.14
CA ILE A 277 6.29 12.91 -15.11
C ILE A 277 7.17 11.68 -14.81
N ARG A 278 6.83 10.51 -15.31
CA ARG A 278 7.62 9.30 -15.09
C ARG A 278 8.90 9.36 -15.92
N VAL A 279 10.05 9.29 -15.26
CA VAL A 279 11.38 9.29 -15.89
C VAL A 279 11.86 7.86 -16.13
N ALA A 280 11.74 7.00 -15.11
CA ALA A 280 12.15 5.59 -15.17
C ALA A 280 11.49 4.75 -14.04
N PRO A 281 11.35 3.42 -14.21
CA PRO A 281 11.48 2.67 -15.45
C PRO A 281 10.29 2.90 -16.40
N ASN A 282 10.52 2.72 -17.69
CA ASN A 282 9.48 2.80 -18.72
C ASN A 282 9.19 1.40 -19.29
N TRP A 283 8.42 0.60 -18.57
CA TRP A 283 8.04 -0.74 -19.02
C TRP A 283 6.84 -0.76 -19.96
N ASN A 284 6.18 0.40 -20.19
CA ASN A 284 5.02 0.57 -21.07
C ASN A 284 3.87 -0.43 -20.81
N LEU A 285 3.73 -0.87 -19.55
CA LEU A 285 2.68 -1.79 -19.14
C LEU A 285 1.54 -1.05 -18.43
N LYS A 286 0.32 -1.52 -18.68
CA LYS A 286 -0.86 -1.14 -17.90
C LYS A 286 -0.94 -1.96 -16.61
N ASN A 287 -1.73 -1.48 -15.67
CA ASN A 287 -1.91 -2.07 -14.34
C ASN A 287 -2.23 -3.56 -14.37
N ASN A 288 -3.16 -3.96 -15.20
CA ASN A 288 -3.56 -5.35 -15.33
C ASN A 288 -2.48 -6.22 -16.01
N GLN A 289 -1.72 -5.67 -16.94
CA GLN A 289 -0.65 -6.41 -17.61
C GLN A 289 0.48 -6.79 -16.64
N MET A 290 0.83 -5.90 -15.70
CA MET A 290 1.81 -6.24 -14.67
C MET A 290 1.30 -7.34 -13.73
N TRP A 291 0.03 -7.25 -13.31
CA TRP A 291 -0.59 -8.31 -12.52
C TRP A 291 -0.50 -9.66 -13.22
N TYR A 292 -0.88 -9.69 -14.51
CA TYR A 292 -0.80 -10.91 -15.31
C TYR A 292 0.62 -11.38 -15.56
N ALA A 293 1.61 -10.49 -15.68
CA ALA A 293 3.01 -10.90 -15.80
C ALA A 293 3.46 -11.73 -14.59
N VAL A 294 3.15 -11.27 -13.37
CA VAL A 294 3.45 -12.01 -12.13
C VAL A 294 2.65 -13.32 -12.05
N VAL A 295 1.35 -13.29 -12.36
CA VAL A 295 0.51 -14.50 -12.34
C VAL A 295 1.01 -15.55 -13.35
N ASN A 296 1.37 -15.13 -14.55
CA ASN A 296 1.87 -16.04 -15.59
C ASN A 296 3.24 -16.62 -15.20
N GLU A 297 4.09 -15.84 -14.56
CA GLU A 297 5.36 -16.33 -14.05
C GLU A 297 5.17 -17.36 -12.92
N LEU A 298 4.26 -17.12 -11.98
CA LEU A 298 3.88 -18.11 -10.96
C LEU A 298 3.32 -19.39 -11.60
N LYS A 299 2.52 -19.26 -12.68
CA LYS A 299 2.03 -20.43 -13.43
C LYS A 299 3.17 -21.20 -14.08
N ARG A 300 4.10 -20.51 -14.73
CA ARG A 300 5.30 -21.11 -15.37
C ARG A 300 6.17 -21.87 -14.37
N ARG A 301 6.28 -21.34 -13.13
CA ARG A 301 7.02 -21.98 -12.01
C ARG A 301 6.25 -23.12 -11.36
N GLY A 302 4.96 -23.31 -11.64
CA GLY A 302 4.12 -24.24 -10.90
C GLY A 302 3.87 -23.83 -9.44
N SER A 303 4.11 -22.54 -9.09
CA SER A 303 4.11 -22.01 -7.74
C SER A 303 2.92 -21.10 -7.45
N TRP A 304 2.75 -20.72 -6.19
CA TRP A 304 1.68 -19.83 -5.70
C TRP A 304 2.11 -19.12 -4.42
N GLN A 305 1.34 -18.14 -3.99
CA GLN A 305 1.60 -17.41 -2.76
C GLN A 305 1.65 -18.36 -1.56
N GLY A 306 2.75 -18.33 -0.83
CA GLY A 306 2.96 -19.10 0.38
C GLY A 306 3.44 -20.55 0.15
N CYS A 307 3.74 -20.95 -1.07
CA CYS A 307 4.18 -22.32 -1.35
C CYS A 307 5.51 -22.70 -0.67
N ARG A 308 6.30 -21.71 -0.24
CA ARG A 308 7.57 -21.91 0.49
C ARG A 308 7.47 -21.70 2.01
N THR A 309 6.27 -21.39 2.54
CA THR A 309 6.14 -21.08 3.98
C THR A 309 6.02 -22.30 4.88
N GLY A 310 6.01 -23.53 4.33
CA GLY A 310 5.80 -24.76 5.09
C GLY A 310 4.39 -24.90 5.71
N ALA A 311 3.54 -23.89 5.56
CA ALA A 311 2.14 -23.98 5.93
C ALA A 311 1.43 -24.83 4.88
N GLU A 312 0.92 -26.00 5.26
CA GLU A 312 -0.01 -26.75 4.42
C GLU A 312 -1.14 -25.83 3.99
N VAL A 313 -1.17 -25.46 2.72
CA VAL A 313 -2.34 -24.89 2.10
C VAL A 313 -3.36 -26.02 2.03
N ARG A 314 -4.14 -26.22 3.07
CA ARG A 314 -5.31 -27.09 3.00
C ARG A 314 -6.27 -26.42 2.02
N ALA A 315 -6.27 -26.94 0.80
CA ALA A 315 -7.35 -26.67 -0.13
C ALA A 315 -8.66 -27.02 0.58
N ALA A 316 -9.56 -26.04 0.71
CA ALA A 316 -10.93 -26.39 0.99
C ALA A 316 -11.39 -27.23 -0.22
N ASN A 317 -11.63 -28.53 0.01
CA ASN A 317 -12.13 -29.51 -0.95
C ASN A 317 -11.17 -30.04 -2.04
N GLY A 318 -9.90 -30.32 -1.72
CA GLY A 318 -9.11 -31.28 -2.53
C GLY A 318 -8.86 -30.95 -4.01
N GLU A 319 -9.19 -29.75 -4.47
CA GLU A 319 -9.00 -29.31 -5.84
C GLU A 319 -8.14 -28.03 -5.90
N TRP A 320 -6.99 -28.17 -6.57
CA TRP A 320 -6.15 -27.09 -7.04
C TRP A 320 -6.57 -26.64 -8.42
#